data_b4f952c7b18b498bea699f5545dc1f66
#
_entry.id   b4f952c7b18b498bea699f5545dc1f66
#
_cell.length_a   1.000
_cell.length_b   1.000
_cell.length_c   1.000
_cell.angle_alpha   90.00
_cell.angle_beta   90.00
_cell.angle_gamma   90.00
#
_symmetry.space_group_name_H-M   'P 1'
#
loop_
_entity.id
_entity.type
_entity.pdbx_description
1 polymer ?
#
loop_
_entity_poly.entity_id
_entity_poly.type
_entity_poly.pdbx_seq_one_letter_code
_entity_poly.pdbx_strand_id
1 'polypeptide(L)'
;PADDAVGGFDYEEYLRRLVALRAESEGPLLQIISMDAAGDVFSDVMSDHATYVALHNDLSILVTKPENGERTRSDQIADIHLCLERKGETAFLYGKNPVTPFLGFDMSVAAGILDVSLQEMV
;
A
#
# COMPACT_ATOMS: atom_id res chain seq x y z
N PRO A 1 8.16 -11.06 24.31
CA PRO A 1 7.22 -10.52 25.26
C PRO A 1 6.13 -9.69 24.60
N ALA A 2 5.10 -9.49 25.36
CA ALA A 2 3.90 -8.83 24.86
C ALA A 2 4.18 -7.39 24.39
N ASP A 3 5.17 -6.77 24.93
CA ASP A 3 5.55 -5.42 24.54
C ASP A 3 5.99 -5.36 23.09
N ASP A 4 6.48 -6.42 22.56
CA ASP A 4 6.89 -6.45 21.15
C ASP A 4 5.71 -6.23 20.23
N ALA A 5 4.54 -6.68 20.64
CA ALA A 5 3.33 -6.48 19.85
C ALA A 5 2.96 -5.00 19.77
N VAL A 6 3.41 -4.22 20.74
CA VAL A 6 3.14 -2.79 20.79
C VAL A 6 4.31 -1.99 20.24
N GLY A 7 5.45 -2.64 20.05
CA GLY A 7 6.69 -1.98 19.67
C GLY A 7 6.73 -1.40 18.28
N GLY A 8 5.73 -1.71 17.48
CA GLY A 8 5.67 -1.15 16.16
C GLY A 8 6.47 -1.92 15.15
N PHE A 9 6.67 -1.29 14.02
CA PHE A 9 7.26 -1.90 12.85
C PHE A 9 8.77 -1.93 12.95
N ASP A 10 9.35 -3.11 12.70
CA ASP A 10 10.79 -3.30 12.63
C ASP A 10 11.18 -3.60 11.18
N TYR A 11 11.79 -2.64 10.52
CA TYR A 11 12.12 -2.77 9.11
C TYR A 11 13.21 -3.83 8.86
N GLU A 12 14.16 -3.98 9.77
CA GLU A 12 15.19 -4.99 9.61
C GLU A 12 14.60 -6.39 9.66
N GLU A 13 13.67 -6.63 10.57
CA GLU A 13 12.96 -7.89 10.63
C GLU A 13 12.11 -8.12 9.39
N TYR A 14 11.47 -7.06 8.90
CA TYR A 14 10.69 -7.11 7.67
C TYR A 14 11.56 -7.54 6.49
N LEU A 15 12.73 -6.93 6.33
CA LEU A 15 13.66 -7.30 5.26
C LEU A 15 14.15 -8.75 5.41
N ARG A 16 14.39 -9.18 6.63
CA ARG A 16 14.83 -10.54 6.88
C ARG A 16 13.79 -11.54 6.40
N ARG A 17 12.54 -11.27 6.66
CA ARG A 17 11.43 -12.11 6.19
C ARG A 17 11.28 -12.07 4.67
N LEU A 18 11.50 -10.91 4.06
CA LEU A 18 11.47 -10.81 2.61
C LEU A 18 12.57 -11.65 1.97
N VAL A 19 13.76 -11.63 2.53
CA VAL A 19 14.87 -12.42 2.02
C VAL A 19 14.53 -13.91 2.08
N ALA A 20 13.98 -14.36 3.20
CA ALA A 20 13.58 -15.76 3.36
C ALA A 20 12.50 -16.14 2.35
N LEU A 21 11.49 -15.28 2.18
CA LEU A 21 10.41 -15.54 1.25
C LEU A 21 10.92 -15.57 -0.19
N ARG A 22 11.82 -14.66 -0.53
CA ARG A 22 12.40 -14.58 -1.87
C ARG A 22 13.21 -15.83 -2.21
N ALA A 23 13.86 -16.43 -1.23
CA ALA A 23 14.61 -17.68 -1.45
C ALA A 23 13.69 -18.84 -1.84
N GLU A 24 12.43 -18.79 -1.42
CA GLU A 24 11.45 -19.82 -1.72
C GLU A 24 10.60 -19.52 -2.95
N SER A 25 10.67 -18.29 -3.45
CA SER A 25 9.81 -17.82 -4.52
C SER A 25 10.60 -17.57 -5.78
N GLU A 26 9.95 -17.74 -6.93
CA GLU A 26 10.51 -17.34 -8.20
C GLU A 26 9.82 -16.04 -8.63
N GLY A 27 10.62 -15.08 -9.04
CA GLY A 27 10.11 -13.82 -9.55
C GLY A 27 9.84 -12.77 -8.49
N PRO A 28 9.26 -11.67 -8.90
CA PRO A 28 9.03 -10.52 -8.02
C PRO A 28 8.01 -10.83 -6.92
N LEU A 29 8.11 -10.08 -5.84
CA LEU A 29 7.19 -10.18 -4.71
C LEU A 29 6.21 -9.01 -4.72
N LEU A 30 5.00 -9.29 -4.24
CA LEU A 30 4.03 -8.24 -3.93
C LEU A 30 4.11 -7.97 -2.43
N GLN A 31 4.31 -6.70 -2.09
CA GLN A 31 4.40 -6.27 -0.70
C GLN A 31 3.24 -5.32 -0.40
N ILE A 32 2.53 -5.58 0.67
CA ILE A 32 1.44 -4.69 1.10
C ILE A 32 1.75 -4.26 2.53
N ILE A 33 1.92 -2.98 2.73
CA ILE A 33 2.33 -2.41 4.01
C ILE A 33 1.30 -1.41 4.49
N SER A 34 0.78 -1.63 5.71
CA SER A 34 -0.09 -0.66 6.35
C SER A 34 0.77 0.39 7.04
N MET A 35 0.62 1.63 6.62
CA MET A 35 1.40 2.73 7.21
C MET A 35 0.94 3.05 8.64
N ASP A 36 -0.29 2.71 8.98
CA ASP A 36 -0.75 2.86 10.37
C ASP A 36 0.07 2.00 11.32
N ALA A 37 0.40 0.78 10.89
CA ALA A 37 1.20 -0.13 11.70
C ALA A 37 2.69 0.20 11.64
N ALA A 38 3.16 0.64 10.48
CA ALA A 38 4.57 0.92 10.27
C ALA A 38 5.01 2.25 10.87
N GLY A 39 4.12 3.25 10.82
CA GLY A 39 4.35 4.53 11.48
C GLY A 39 5.57 5.29 10.98
N ASP A 40 6.11 6.08 11.88
CA ASP A 40 7.23 6.96 11.56
C ASP A 40 8.51 6.20 11.24
N VAL A 41 8.65 4.99 11.76
CA VAL A 41 9.83 4.16 11.48
C VAL A 41 9.97 3.90 9.99
N PHE A 42 8.86 3.58 9.34
CA PHE A 42 8.90 3.31 7.91
C PHE A 42 9.18 4.58 7.11
N SER A 43 8.72 5.74 7.58
CA SER A 43 9.00 7.00 6.91
C SER A 43 10.49 7.27 6.80
N ASP A 44 11.26 6.89 7.80
CA ASP A 44 12.71 7.09 7.80
C ASP A 44 13.44 6.20 6.82
N VAL A 45 12.87 5.05 6.47
CA VAL A 45 13.50 4.10 5.56
C VAL A 45 12.83 4.06 4.18
N MET A 46 11.94 5.00 3.91
CA MET A 46 11.13 4.99 2.70
C MET A 46 11.98 5.00 1.42
N SER A 47 13.02 5.83 1.39
CA SER A 47 13.90 5.92 0.22
C SER A 47 14.66 4.61 0.00
N ASP A 48 15.14 4.00 1.08
CA ASP A 48 15.83 2.72 1.00
C ASP A 48 14.89 1.62 0.54
N HIS A 49 13.66 1.67 1.02
CA HIS A 49 12.63 0.71 0.62
C HIS A 49 12.33 0.82 -0.88
N ALA A 50 12.18 2.04 -1.38
CA ALA A 50 11.93 2.27 -2.80
C ALA A 50 13.06 1.71 -3.66
N THR A 51 14.30 1.90 -3.21
CA THR A 51 15.46 1.35 -3.90
C THR A 51 15.44 -0.17 -3.90
N TYR A 52 15.12 -0.77 -2.76
CA TYR A 52 15.02 -2.23 -2.63
C TYR A 52 13.97 -2.79 -3.57
N VAL A 53 12.80 -2.17 -3.59
CA VAL A 53 11.69 -2.59 -4.46
C VAL A 53 12.11 -2.54 -5.93
N ALA A 54 12.77 -1.46 -6.33
CA ALA A 54 13.22 -1.29 -7.71
C ALA A 54 14.28 -2.34 -8.09
N LEU A 55 15.23 -2.59 -7.20
CA LEU A 55 16.28 -3.56 -7.45
C LEU A 55 15.76 -4.97 -7.68
N HIS A 56 14.71 -5.34 -6.97
CA HIS A 56 14.14 -6.68 -7.07
C HIS A 56 12.93 -6.73 -7.99
N ASN A 57 12.58 -5.61 -8.60
CA ASN A 57 11.43 -5.52 -9.50
C ASN A 57 10.14 -5.93 -8.81
N ASP A 58 10.03 -5.65 -7.53
CA ASP A 58 8.83 -5.92 -6.73
C ASP A 58 7.77 -4.85 -6.95
N LEU A 59 6.56 -5.13 -6.49
CA LEU A 59 5.50 -4.13 -6.36
C LEU A 59 5.22 -3.93 -4.88
N SER A 60 5.32 -2.70 -4.43
CA SER A 60 5.01 -2.36 -3.04
C SER A 60 3.79 -1.44 -2.99
N ILE A 61 2.79 -1.86 -2.24
CA ILE A 61 1.57 -1.08 -2.04
C ILE A 61 1.56 -0.59 -0.60
N LEU A 62 1.57 0.73 -0.44
CA LEU A 62 1.51 1.36 0.88
C LEU A 62 0.09 1.84 1.11
N VAL A 63 -0.53 1.33 2.16
CA VAL A 63 -1.91 1.70 2.51
C VAL A 63 -1.86 2.72 3.63
N THR A 64 -2.36 3.92 3.35
CA THR A 64 -2.36 5.00 4.32
C THR A 64 -3.77 5.52 4.51
N LYS A 65 -4.03 6.11 5.68
CA LYS A 65 -5.26 6.86 5.90
C LYS A 65 -5.04 8.29 5.47
N PRO A 66 -6.10 8.97 4.97
CA PRO A 66 -5.97 10.39 4.66
C PRO A 66 -5.62 11.17 5.91
N GLU A 67 -4.60 11.99 5.80
CA GLU A 67 -4.16 12.86 6.87
C GLU A 67 -4.42 14.30 6.42
N ASN A 68 -5.20 15.01 7.11
CA ASN A 68 -5.49 16.46 7.05
C ASN A 68 -4.88 17.28 5.90
N GLY A 69 -4.78 16.72 4.72
CA GLY A 69 -4.25 17.43 3.56
C GLY A 69 -2.74 17.54 3.49
N GLU A 70 -2.03 17.05 4.49
CA GLU A 70 -0.57 17.09 4.46
C GLU A 70 -0.01 16.02 3.55
N ARG A 71 1.01 16.41 2.77
CA ARG A 71 1.71 15.45 1.93
C ARG A 71 2.71 14.70 2.79
N THR A 72 2.60 13.40 2.78
CA THR A 72 3.54 12.56 3.48
C THR A 72 4.75 12.27 2.60
N ARG A 73 5.79 11.71 3.21
CA ARG A 73 6.97 11.32 2.45
C ARG A 73 6.66 10.25 1.42
N SER A 74 5.73 9.36 1.74
CA SER A 74 5.30 8.33 0.80
C SER A 74 4.65 8.94 -0.45
N ASP A 75 3.91 10.03 -0.31
CA ASP A 75 3.30 10.72 -1.44
C ASP A 75 4.35 11.24 -2.42
N GLN A 76 5.52 11.62 -1.90
CA GLN A 76 6.59 12.18 -2.71
C GLN A 76 7.42 11.12 -3.42
N ILE A 77 7.50 9.93 -2.84
CA ILE A 77 8.36 8.86 -3.33
C ILE A 77 7.60 7.86 -4.21
N ALA A 78 6.32 7.68 -3.96
CA ALA A 78 5.53 6.71 -4.70
C ALA A 78 5.43 7.07 -6.18
N ASP A 79 5.57 6.06 -7.04
CA ASP A 79 5.43 6.24 -8.48
C ASP A 79 3.97 6.49 -8.86
N ILE A 80 3.06 5.86 -8.13
CA ILE A 80 1.62 5.97 -8.38
C ILE A 80 0.93 6.26 -7.06
N HIS A 81 0.05 7.25 -7.06
CA HIS A 81 -0.74 7.60 -5.88
C HIS A 81 -2.21 7.52 -6.22
N LEU A 82 -2.89 6.57 -5.61
CA LEU A 82 -4.32 6.35 -5.79
C LEU A 82 -5.06 6.70 -4.50
N CYS A 83 -6.27 7.22 -4.65
CA CYS A 83 -7.14 7.53 -3.53
C CYS A 83 -8.42 6.72 -3.63
N LEU A 84 -8.85 6.21 -2.49
CA LEU A 84 -10.11 5.52 -2.36
C LEU A 84 -10.95 6.29 -1.35
N GLU A 85 -12.11 6.76 -1.78
CA GLU A 85 -13.01 7.53 -0.94
C GLU A 85 -14.39 6.92 -0.96
N ARG A 86 -15.14 7.15 0.10
CA ARG A 86 -16.50 6.69 0.21
C ARG A 86 -17.43 7.86 0.54
N LYS A 87 -18.50 7.99 -0.24
CA LYS A 87 -19.59 8.93 0.05
C LYS A 87 -20.89 8.15 0.10
N GLY A 88 -21.49 8.06 1.29
CA GLY A 88 -22.66 7.23 1.48
C GLY A 88 -22.33 5.78 1.20
N GLU A 89 -23.04 5.17 0.28
CA GLU A 89 -22.80 3.77 -0.08
C GLU A 89 -21.92 3.61 -1.32
N THR A 90 -21.50 4.73 -1.90
CA THR A 90 -20.71 4.70 -3.12
C THR A 90 -19.24 4.89 -2.81
N ALA A 91 -18.39 4.03 -3.33
CA ALA A 91 -16.95 4.17 -3.23
C ALA A 91 -16.39 4.62 -4.58
N PHE A 92 -15.34 5.43 -4.53
CA PHE A 92 -14.67 5.97 -5.70
C PHE A 92 -13.19 5.73 -5.61
N LEU A 93 -12.60 5.36 -6.73
CA LEU A 93 -11.15 5.24 -6.87
C LEU A 93 -10.70 6.26 -7.91
N TYR A 94 -9.63 7.00 -7.59
CA TYR A 94 -9.07 7.93 -8.55
C TYR A 94 -7.58 8.10 -8.30
N GLY A 95 -6.87 8.51 -9.34
CA GLY A 95 -5.44 8.76 -9.23
C GLY A 95 -5.16 10.23 -8.99
N LYS A 96 -4.22 10.49 -8.11
CA LYS A 96 -3.65 11.83 -7.91
C LYS A 96 -2.35 11.99 -8.67
N ASN A 97 -1.64 10.90 -8.86
CA ASN A 97 -0.40 10.87 -9.61
C ASN A 97 -0.27 9.50 -10.29
N PRO A 98 -0.50 9.39 -11.58
CA PRO A 98 -1.06 10.43 -12.44
C PRO A 98 -2.52 10.72 -12.14
N VAL A 99 -3.00 11.88 -12.54
CA VAL A 99 -4.40 12.26 -12.38
C VAL A 99 -5.26 11.40 -13.30
N THR A 100 -6.31 10.81 -12.75
CA THR A 100 -7.25 10.01 -13.53
C THR A 100 -8.68 10.49 -13.30
N PRO A 101 -9.63 10.11 -14.18
CA PRO A 101 -11.05 10.29 -13.88
C PRO A 101 -11.44 9.51 -12.63
N PHE A 102 -12.58 9.86 -12.07
CA PHE A 102 -13.14 9.13 -10.94
C PHE A 102 -13.76 7.84 -11.45
N LEU A 103 -13.42 6.74 -10.78
CA LEU A 103 -13.95 5.41 -11.10
C LEU A 103 -14.85 4.97 -9.95
N GLY A 104 -16.08 4.58 -10.28
CA GLY A 104 -16.94 3.95 -9.30
C GLY A 104 -16.39 2.58 -8.94
N PHE A 105 -16.32 2.29 -7.67
CA PHE A 105 -15.77 1.05 -7.16
C PHE A 105 -16.90 0.22 -6.56
N ASP A 106 -17.14 -0.94 -7.11
CA ASP A 106 -18.18 -1.85 -6.65
C ASP A 106 -17.56 -3.20 -6.30
N MET A 107 -17.91 -3.71 -5.15
CA MET A 107 -17.31 -4.92 -4.63
C MET A 107 -18.41 -5.81 -4.07
N SER A 108 -18.41 -7.06 -4.47
CA SER A 108 -19.36 -8.04 -3.96
C SER A 108 -18.67 -9.36 -3.67
N VAL A 109 -19.22 -10.11 -2.74
CA VAL A 109 -18.73 -11.45 -2.41
C VAL A 109 -19.90 -12.42 -2.56
N ALA A 110 -19.71 -13.42 -3.41
CA ALA A 110 -20.71 -14.47 -3.61
C ALA A 110 -20.00 -15.81 -3.65
N ALA A 111 -20.49 -16.78 -2.88
CA ALA A 111 -19.92 -18.12 -2.82
C ALA A 111 -18.41 -18.11 -2.48
N GLY A 112 -17.99 -17.18 -1.64
CA GLY A 112 -16.58 -17.04 -1.24
C GLY A 112 -15.69 -16.40 -2.27
N ILE A 113 -16.25 -15.93 -3.37
CA ILE A 113 -15.48 -15.28 -4.43
C ILE A 113 -15.70 -13.79 -4.37
N LEU A 114 -14.60 -13.03 -4.31
CA LEU A 114 -14.63 -11.58 -4.36
C LEU A 114 -14.70 -11.11 -5.79
N ASP A 115 -15.70 -10.29 -6.09
CA ASP A 115 -15.85 -9.68 -7.39
C ASP A 115 -15.73 -8.16 -7.24
N VAL A 116 -14.84 -7.57 -8.02
CA VAL A 116 -14.57 -6.13 -8.00
C VAL A 116 -14.76 -5.59 -9.40
N SER A 117 -15.52 -4.52 -9.51
CA SER A 117 -15.68 -3.84 -10.79
C SER A 117 -15.42 -2.35 -10.63
N LEU A 118 -14.86 -1.76 -11.66
CA LEU A 118 -14.61 -0.33 -11.75
C LEU A 118 -15.36 0.20 -12.95
N GLN A 119 -16.02 1.33 -12.76
CA GLN A 119 -16.79 1.97 -13.82
C GLN A 119 -16.49 3.45 -13.82
N GLU A 120 -16.18 3.98 -14.99
CA GLU A 120 -15.91 5.41 -15.10
C GLU A 120 -17.15 6.20 -14.75
N MET A 121 -16.96 7.20 -13.88
CA MET A 121 -18.02 8.09 -13.44
C MET A 121 -18.07 9.29 -14.38
N VAL A 122 -19.23 9.52 -14.92
CA VAL A 122 -19.44 10.63 -15.86
C VAL A 122 -19.86 11.89 -15.12
#